data_aa609a16624b47e52b6bcb44dace998d
#
_entry.id   aa609a16624b47e52b6bcb44dace998d
#
_cell.length_a   1.000
_cell.length_b   1.000
_cell.length_c   1.000
_cell.angle_alpha   90.00
_cell.angle_beta   90.00
_cell.angle_gamma   90.00
#
_symmetry.space_group_name_H-M   'P 1'
#
loop_
_entity.id
_entity.type
_entity.pdbx_description
1 polymer ?
#
loop_
_entity_poly.entity_id
_entity_poly.type
_entity_poly.pdbx_seq_one_letter_code
_entity_poly.pdbx_strand_id
1 'polypeptide(L)'
;SRGLGDVYKRQVQTFGDFKRGRRTTEERLCRNNLIPTLKDAVPGDLSLVFPHRIMVDIEEMIMALDKVTPGIASDETLLYGVEVKFYSNKVVVNSDFETSVKGLRAIGDGASVTRGLQQASANGISVARSILKSMEQ
;
A
#
# COMPACT_ATOMS: atom_id res chain seq x y z
N SER A 1 14.13 -26.88 -4.10
CA SER A 1 14.43 -25.64 -4.85
C SER A 1 13.22 -24.72 -4.77
N ARG A 2 13.29 -23.71 -3.93
CA ARG A 2 12.27 -22.66 -3.90
C ARG A 2 12.53 -21.78 -5.11
N GLY A 3 11.73 -21.96 -6.15
CA GLY A 3 11.90 -21.27 -7.43
C GLY A 3 11.55 -19.79 -7.37
N LEU A 4 11.88 -19.06 -8.42
CA LEU A 4 11.57 -17.64 -8.67
C LEU A 4 10.09 -17.25 -8.41
N GLY A 5 9.16 -18.22 -8.33
CA GLY A 5 7.77 -18.00 -8.01
C GLY A 5 7.50 -17.39 -6.62
N ASP A 6 8.41 -17.58 -5.65
CA ASP A 6 8.24 -17.02 -4.30
C ASP A 6 8.60 -15.53 -4.23
N VAL A 7 9.32 -15.00 -5.21
CA VAL A 7 9.68 -13.58 -5.29
C VAL A 7 8.46 -12.71 -5.63
N TYR A 8 7.47 -13.27 -6.30
CA TYR A 8 6.23 -12.57 -6.67
C TYR A 8 5.11 -12.68 -5.64
N LYS A 9 5.29 -13.51 -4.61
CA LYS A 9 4.34 -13.61 -3.51
C LYS A 9 4.62 -12.52 -2.48
N ARG A 10 3.56 -12.00 -1.88
CA ARG A 10 3.71 -11.08 -0.75
C ARG A 10 4.48 -11.75 0.36
N GLN A 11 5.50 -11.08 0.84
CA GLN A 11 6.31 -11.59 1.94
C GLN A 11 5.73 -11.11 3.27
N VAL A 12 5.87 -11.94 4.31
CA VAL A 12 5.61 -11.56 5.69
C VAL A 12 6.90 -11.68 6.50
N GLN A 13 7.19 -10.66 7.29
CA GLN A 13 8.35 -10.61 8.17
C GLN A 13 7.92 -10.09 9.53
N THR A 14 8.40 -10.68 10.62
CA THR A 14 8.18 -10.11 11.95
C THR A 14 9.02 -8.85 12.12
N PHE A 15 8.51 -7.86 12.84
CA PHE A 15 9.26 -6.62 13.08
C PHE A 15 10.57 -6.87 13.83
N GLY A 16 10.59 -7.86 14.73
CA GLY A 16 11.82 -8.28 15.40
C GLY A 16 12.90 -8.82 14.45
N ASP A 17 12.51 -9.60 13.44
CA ASP A 17 13.44 -10.08 12.41
C ASP A 17 13.84 -8.95 11.44
N PHE A 18 12.91 -8.05 11.13
CA PHE A 18 13.14 -6.85 10.32
C PHE A 18 14.24 -5.96 10.95
N LYS A 19 14.11 -5.59 12.22
CA LYS A 19 15.11 -4.79 12.95
C LYS A 19 16.50 -5.45 13.01
N ARG A 20 16.52 -6.79 13.04
CA ARG A 20 17.77 -7.57 13.09
C ARG A 20 18.37 -7.85 11.71
N GLY A 21 17.76 -7.33 10.64
CA GLY A 21 18.20 -7.56 9.26
C GLY A 21 18.25 -9.04 8.88
N ARG A 22 17.29 -9.84 9.31
CA ARG A 22 17.27 -11.27 9.05
C ARG A 22 15.91 -11.74 8.56
N ARG A 23 15.92 -12.78 7.73
CA ARG A 23 14.71 -13.40 7.20
C ARG A 23 13.86 -14.01 8.34
N THR A 24 12.54 -13.82 8.29
CA THR A 24 11.59 -14.61 9.03
C THR A 24 11.43 -15.98 8.37
N THR A 25 11.50 -17.06 9.17
CA THR A 25 11.27 -18.44 8.72
C THR A 25 9.89 -18.90 9.16
N GLU A 26 9.39 -19.98 8.54
CA GLU A 26 8.11 -20.60 8.95
C GLU A 26 8.12 -20.98 10.43
N GLU A 27 9.21 -21.55 10.92
CA GLU A 27 9.35 -21.94 12.33
C GLU A 27 9.23 -20.72 13.28
N ARG A 28 9.84 -19.59 12.91
CA ARG A 28 9.75 -18.36 13.70
C ARG A 28 8.35 -17.76 13.64
N LEU A 29 7.72 -17.80 12.47
CA LEU A 29 6.36 -17.33 12.29
C LEU A 29 5.36 -18.19 13.10
N CYS A 30 5.55 -19.50 13.13
CA CYS A 30 4.72 -20.40 13.95
C CYS A 30 4.88 -20.19 15.47
N ARG A 31 6.02 -19.65 15.91
CA ARG A 31 6.26 -19.30 17.33
C ARG A 31 5.74 -17.93 17.70
N ASN A 32 5.33 -17.16 16.71
CA ASN A 32 4.75 -15.83 16.94
C ASN A 32 3.34 -15.97 17.52
N ASN A 33 2.98 -15.10 18.46
CA ASN A 33 1.62 -15.06 19.01
C ASN A 33 0.61 -14.49 18.01
N LEU A 34 1.07 -13.74 17.01
CA LEU A 34 0.20 -13.18 15.97
C LEU A 34 0.10 -14.16 14.77
N ILE A 35 -1.13 -14.50 14.44
CA ILE A 35 -1.41 -15.35 13.28
C ILE A 35 -1.49 -14.45 12.03
N PRO A 36 -0.77 -14.79 10.93
CA PRO A 36 -0.88 -14.06 9.69
C PRO A 36 -2.31 -14.01 9.15
N THR A 37 -2.84 -12.81 8.96
CA THR A 37 -4.17 -12.60 8.36
C THR A 37 -4.18 -12.85 6.86
N LEU A 38 -3.05 -12.61 6.19
CA LEU A 38 -2.86 -12.87 4.77
C LEU A 38 -2.27 -14.28 4.59
N LYS A 39 -3.12 -15.27 4.35
CA LYS A 39 -2.73 -16.69 4.28
C LYS A 39 -1.77 -17.03 3.14
N ASP A 40 -1.78 -16.24 2.07
CA ASP A 40 -0.92 -16.45 0.89
C ASP A 40 0.46 -15.77 1.04
N ALA A 41 0.70 -15.07 2.14
CA ALA A 41 1.99 -14.46 2.38
C ALA A 41 3.03 -15.52 2.78
N VAL A 42 4.22 -15.38 2.22
CA VAL A 42 5.34 -16.31 2.47
C VAL A 42 6.33 -15.65 3.44
N PRO A 43 6.78 -16.37 4.49
CA PRO A 43 7.82 -15.85 5.37
C PRO A 43 9.07 -15.45 4.58
N GLY A 44 9.53 -14.23 4.76
CA GLY A 44 10.57 -13.68 3.92
C GLY A 44 11.44 -12.62 4.58
N ASP A 45 12.11 -11.86 3.73
CA ASP A 45 12.97 -10.74 4.09
C ASP A 45 12.64 -9.54 3.20
N LEU A 46 12.09 -8.50 3.79
CA LEU A 46 11.69 -7.29 3.08
C LEU A 46 12.87 -6.48 2.56
N SER A 47 14.08 -6.71 3.08
CA SER A 47 15.31 -6.08 2.57
C SER A 47 15.64 -6.51 1.14
N LEU A 48 15.09 -7.64 0.69
CA LEU A 48 15.27 -8.10 -0.70
C LEU A 48 14.38 -7.36 -1.71
N VAL A 49 13.37 -6.62 -1.22
CA VAL A 49 12.41 -5.93 -2.09
C VAL A 49 12.41 -4.41 -1.89
N PHE A 50 12.91 -3.92 -0.75
CA PHE A 50 13.01 -2.50 -0.46
C PHE A 50 14.46 -2.03 -0.38
N PRO A 51 14.80 -0.86 -0.95
CA PRO A 51 16.06 -0.19 -0.68
C PRO A 51 16.26 0.06 0.82
N HIS A 52 17.50 0.01 1.29
CA HIS A 52 17.86 0.20 2.70
C HIS A 52 17.26 1.47 3.31
N ARG A 53 17.26 2.57 2.57
CA ARG A 53 16.64 3.83 3.01
C ARG A 53 15.18 3.66 3.41
N ILE A 54 14.40 2.95 2.59
CA ILE A 54 12.97 2.70 2.87
C ILE A 54 12.82 1.81 4.11
N MET A 55 13.73 0.86 4.31
CA MET A 55 13.73 0.01 5.50
C MET A 55 13.92 0.85 6.77
N VAL A 56 14.87 1.79 6.76
CA VAL A 56 15.11 2.71 7.88
C VAL A 56 13.88 3.59 8.13
N ASP A 57 13.30 4.19 7.08
CA ASP A 57 12.11 5.04 7.18
C ASP A 57 10.92 4.27 7.80
N ILE A 58 10.73 3.00 7.43
CA ILE A 58 9.68 2.12 7.98
C ILE A 58 9.93 1.84 9.47
N GLU A 59 11.17 1.53 9.84
CA GLU A 59 11.54 1.27 11.24
C GLU A 59 11.28 2.49 12.11
N GLU A 60 11.80 3.65 11.71
CA GLU A 60 11.61 4.92 12.42
C GLU A 60 10.14 5.28 12.55
N MET A 61 9.35 5.09 11.49
CA MET A 61 7.91 5.33 11.50
C MET A 61 7.20 4.45 12.53
N ILE A 62 7.49 3.14 12.54
CA ILE A 62 6.86 2.19 13.47
C ILE A 62 7.23 2.56 14.93
N MET A 63 8.49 2.89 15.17
CA MET A 63 8.95 3.32 16.49
C MET A 63 8.31 4.64 16.93
N ALA A 64 8.07 5.55 16.00
CA ALA A 64 7.35 6.80 16.30
C ALA A 64 5.86 6.55 16.58
N LEU A 65 5.22 5.67 15.84
CA LEU A 65 3.82 5.28 16.03
C LEU A 65 3.58 4.57 17.37
N ASP A 66 4.56 3.84 17.88
CA ASP A 66 4.45 3.16 19.17
C ASP A 66 4.20 4.12 20.35
N LYS A 67 4.61 5.38 20.21
CA LYS A 67 4.32 6.43 21.20
C LYS A 67 2.84 6.81 21.26
N VAL A 68 2.12 6.64 20.16
CA VAL A 68 0.69 6.95 20.03
C VAL A 68 -0.16 5.70 20.20
N THR A 69 0.34 4.57 19.72
CA THR A 69 -0.32 3.27 19.79
C THR A 69 0.65 2.24 20.38
N PRO A 70 0.76 2.17 21.71
CA PRO A 70 1.71 1.27 22.38
C PRO A 70 1.50 -0.18 21.97
N GLY A 71 2.61 -0.87 21.65
CA GLY A 71 2.62 -2.27 21.21
C GLY A 71 2.74 -2.47 19.70
N ILE A 72 2.62 -1.42 18.89
CA ILE A 72 2.80 -1.56 17.43
C ILE A 72 4.25 -1.90 17.05
N ALA A 73 5.24 -1.47 17.85
CA ALA A 73 6.65 -1.78 17.66
C ALA A 73 7.09 -3.10 18.34
N SER A 74 6.13 -3.95 18.71
CA SER A 74 6.43 -5.29 19.22
C SER A 74 7.25 -6.10 18.22
N ASP A 75 8.18 -6.91 18.70
CA ASP A 75 8.95 -7.86 17.88
C ASP A 75 8.04 -8.84 17.11
N GLU A 76 6.82 -9.07 17.59
CA GLU A 76 5.82 -9.96 17.00
C GLU A 76 4.98 -9.32 15.92
N THR A 77 5.00 -7.99 15.78
CA THR A 77 4.26 -7.27 14.74
C THR A 77 4.63 -7.79 13.35
N LEU A 78 3.61 -8.06 12.53
CA LEU A 78 3.80 -8.62 11.20
C LEU A 78 3.81 -7.53 10.14
N LEU A 79 4.89 -7.47 9.38
CA LEU A 79 5.06 -6.60 8.23
C LEU A 79 4.82 -7.40 6.95
N TYR A 80 3.99 -6.85 6.06
CA TYR A 80 3.70 -7.45 4.77
C TYR A 80 4.24 -6.56 3.65
N GLY A 81 4.96 -7.15 2.71
CA GLY A 81 5.53 -6.47 1.54
C GLY A 81 5.60 -7.41 0.34
N VAL A 82 5.55 -6.93 -0.84
CA VAL A 82 5.33 -5.53 -1.25
C VAL A 82 3.91 -5.41 -1.84
N GLU A 83 3.21 -4.33 -1.55
CA GLU A 83 2.02 -3.95 -2.30
C GLU A 83 2.42 -2.85 -3.28
N VAL A 84 2.43 -3.17 -4.57
CA VAL A 84 2.80 -2.21 -5.62
C VAL A 84 1.53 -1.75 -6.32
N LYS A 85 1.32 -0.44 -6.31
CA LYS A 85 0.27 0.22 -7.11
C LYS A 85 0.94 1.00 -8.22
N PHE A 86 0.71 0.59 -9.47
CA PHE A 86 1.24 1.29 -10.63
C PHE A 86 0.31 2.43 -11.03
N TYR A 87 0.80 3.65 -10.92
CA TYR A 87 0.13 4.86 -11.42
C TYR A 87 0.84 5.38 -12.67
N SER A 88 1.08 4.49 -13.63
CA SER A 88 1.89 4.79 -14.81
C SER A 88 1.18 5.65 -15.85
N ASN A 89 -0.15 5.57 -15.94
CA ASN A 89 -0.95 6.30 -16.91
C ASN A 89 -1.82 7.34 -16.21
N LYS A 90 -1.45 8.61 -16.34
CA LYS A 90 -2.29 9.72 -15.88
C LYS A 90 -3.12 10.25 -17.04
N VAL A 91 -4.45 10.18 -16.92
CA VAL A 91 -5.35 10.77 -17.88
C VAL A 91 -5.31 12.29 -17.73
N VAL A 92 -5.09 13.00 -18.84
CA VAL A 92 -5.13 14.46 -18.87
C VAL A 92 -6.59 14.92 -18.84
N VAL A 93 -6.93 15.72 -17.84
CA VAL A 93 -8.28 16.27 -17.64
C VAL A 93 -8.20 17.75 -17.32
N ASN A 94 -9.29 18.49 -17.61
CA ASN A 94 -9.45 19.87 -17.21
C ASN A 94 -9.91 20.00 -15.75
N SER A 95 -10.27 21.23 -15.31
CA SER A 95 -10.77 21.50 -13.96
C SER A 95 -12.07 20.78 -13.60
N ASP A 96 -12.86 20.40 -14.60
CA ASP A 96 -14.12 19.68 -14.46
C ASP A 96 -13.95 18.15 -14.66
N PHE A 97 -12.71 17.70 -14.66
CA PHE A 97 -12.31 16.29 -14.87
C PHE A 97 -12.72 15.74 -16.24
N GLU A 98 -12.99 16.61 -17.22
CA GLU A 98 -13.29 16.23 -18.59
C GLU A 98 -12.00 16.03 -19.37
N THR A 99 -11.98 14.98 -20.21
CA THR A 99 -10.86 14.64 -21.08
C THR A 99 -10.88 15.50 -22.35
N SER A 100 -9.96 15.26 -23.28
CA SER A 100 -10.01 15.87 -24.63
C SER A 100 -11.26 15.47 -25.42
N VAL A 101 -11.95 14.42 -25.01
CA VAL A 101 -13.22 13.98 -25.62
C VAL A 101 -14.36 14.60 -24.84
N LYS A 102 -15.16 15.45 -25.52
CA LYS A 102 -16.30 16.14 -24.91
C LYS A 102 -17.29 15.15 -24.30
N GLY A 103 -17.71 15.42 -23.07
CA GLY A 103 -18.64 14.56 -22.31
C GLY A 103 -17.98 13.36 -21.63
N LEU A 104 -16.72 13.04 -21.94
CA LEU A 104 -15.98 11.96 -21.30
C LEU A 104 -15.15 12.49 -20.12
N ARG A 105 -15.45 12.03 -18.93
CA ARG A 105 -14.73 12.41 -17.71
C ARG A 105 -13.96 11.22 -17.15
N ALA A 106 -12.78 11.50 -16.58
CA ALA A 106 -11.92 10.49 -15.96
C ALA A 106 -11.68 10.87 -14.50
N ILE A 107 -11.98 9.95 -13.59
CA ILE A 107 -11.97 10.16 -12.14
C ILE A 107 -11.36 8.99 -11.40
N GLY A 108 -10.97 9.24 -10.15
CA GLY A 108 -10.52 8.22 -9.23
C GLY A 108 -9.10 7.72 -9.47
N ASP A 109 -8.74 6.68 -8.74
CA ASP A 109 -7.40 6.10 -8.74
C ASP A 109 -7.04 5.43 -10.07
N GLY A 110 -8.02 4.83 -10.75
CA GLY A 110 -7.81 4.19 -12.06
C GLY A 110 -7.38 5.15 -13.16
N ALA A 111 -7.76 6.42 -13.06
CA ALA A 111 -7.33 7.48 -13.97
C ALA A 111 -6.06 8.21 -13.49
N SER A 112 -5.46 7.77 -12.39
CA SER A 112 -4.35 8.42 -11.67
C SER A 112 -4.62 9.88 -11.29
N VAL A 113 -5.89 10.21 -11.07
CA VAL A 113 -6.34 11.54 -10.63
C VAL A 113 -6.25 11.64 -9.10
N THR A 114 -6.61 10.55 -8.40
CA THR A 114 -6.56 10.45 -6.94
C THR A 114 -5.70 9.28 -6.48
N ARG A 115 -5.39 9.25 -5.17
CA ARG A 115 -4.58 8.18 -4.57
C ARG A 115 -5.14 7.77 -3.22
N GLY A 116 -6.37 7.26 -3.21
CA GLY A 116 -6.99 6.76 -2.00
C GLY A 116 -8.50 6.91 -1.97
N LEU A 117 -9.16 6.08 -1.19
CA LEU A 117 -10.62 5.96 -1.14
C LEU A 117 -11.32 7.29 -0.85
N GLN A 118 -10.85 8.06 0.14
CA GLN A 118 -11.46 9.34 0.50
C GLN A 118 -11.35 10.36 -0.63
N GLN A 119 -10.16 10.45 -1.25
CA GLN A 119 -9.94 11.35 -2.38
C GLN A 119 -10.77 10.95 -3.60
N ALA A 120 -10.86 9.65 -3.89
CA ALA A 120 -11.65 9.12 -4.99
C ALA A 120 -13.15 9.40 -4.77
N SER A 121 -13.64 9.24 -3.55
CA SER A 121 -15.04 9.55 -3.19
C SER A 121 -15.34 11.05 -3.33
N ALA A 122 -14.46 11.92 -2.81
CA ALA A 122 -14.59 13.36 -2.94
C ALA A 122 -14.54 13.81 -4.41
N ASN A 123 -13.67 13.21 -5.21
CA ASN A 123 -13.56 13.45 -6.63
C ASN A 123 -14.85 13.08 -7.37
N GLY A 124 -15.44 11.92 -7.06
CA GLY A 124 -16.72 11.50 -7.62
C GLY A 124 -17.85 12.49 -7.32
N ILE A 125 -17.96 12.97 -6.07
CA ILE A 125 -18.94 13.98 -5.66
C ILE A 125 -18.72 15.29 -6.40
N SER A 126 -17.48 15.74 -6.53
CA SER A 126 -17.12 16.97 -7.24
C SER A 126 -17.55 16.93 -8.70
N VAL A 127 -17.31 15.80 -9.37
CA VAL A 127 -17.69 15.63 -10.78
C VAL A 127 -19.22 15.54 -10.93
N ALA A 128 -19.91 14.85 -10.05
CA ALA A 128 -21.37 14.79 -10.07
C ALA A 128 -22.00 16.20 -9.95
N ARG A 129 -21.47 17.03 -9.04
CA ARG A 129 -21.91 18.42 -8.89
C ARG A 129 -21.63 19.25 -10.15
N SER A 130 -20.47 19.07 -10.79
CA SER A 130 -20.14 19.76 -12.04
C SER A 130 -21.09 19.37 -13.17
N ILE A 131 -21.47 18.08 -13.26
CA ILE A 131 -22.44 17.60 -14.25
C ILE A 131 -23.81 18.24 -14.01
N LEU A 132 -24.32 18.18 -12.79
CA LEU A 132 -25.62 18.78 -12.47
C LEU A 132 -25.67 20.26 -12.83
N LYS A 133 -24.64 21.01 -12.46
CA LYS A 133 -24.54 22.44 -12.80
C LYS A 133 -24.53 22.68 -14.32
N SER A 134 -23.96 21.78 -15.11
CA SER A 134 -23.96 21.90 -16.57
C SER A 134 -25.30 21.54 -17.23
N MET A 135 -26.16 20.82 -16.53
CA MET A 135 -27.53 20.47 -17.03
C MET A 135 -28.57 21.56 -16.72
N GLU A 136 -28.26 22.48 -15.80
CA GLU A 136 -29.15 23.57 -15.41
C GLU A 136 -28.94 24.82 -16.30
N GLN A 137 -27.96 24.82 -17.18
CA GLN A 137 -27.65 25.85 -18.17
C GLN A 137 -28.18 25.49 -19.56
#